data_7a613332a29f8a475edd6a781fc0e9d4
#
_entry.id   7a613332a29f8a475edd6a781fc0e9d4
#
_cell.length_a   1.000
_cell.length_b   1.000
_cell.length_c   1.000
_cell.angle_alpha   90.00
_cell.angle_beta   90.00
_cell.angle_gamma   90.00
#
_symmetry.space_group_name_H-M   'P 1'
#
loop_
_entity.id
_entity.type
_entity.pdbx_description
1 polymer ?
#
loop_
_entity_poly.entity_id
_entity_poly.type
_entity_poly.pdbx_seq_one_letter_code
_entity_poly.pdbx_strand_id
1 'polypeptide(L)'
;MNKTAYPYHFQSTSYSSPQPGSSVIITGAVHGNETCGTQAIRRVIAELEEGSLQLLSGRLTLVPVCNPLAYKLGQREGERNLNRRLIPTTDVQEFEDHVANWLCPLMAQHDVLLDLHSFRSEGEPFVLIGPENNRGPIESFSHEQQELAMAMRLGVHRLVDGWLGTYARGVQRRQERLAHDADAKTVANANTQFGVGTTEYMRSVGGYAMTLECGQHLDPQAPSVAYAAIVNSLRHLGVIAGEAPAPVTEMEALRIYDVIDKLHDGDSFVREWRSFDEVTLGELIGTRADGTEVRADQDGRIIFPDAGASAGEEWFYLTKPNPRLAEFGKAKA
;
A
#
# COMPACT_ATOMS: atom_id res chain seq x y z
N MET A 1 16.31 -26.82 11.59
CA MET A 1 15.27 -25.82 11.85
C MET A 1 13.92 -26.51 11.77
N ASN A 2 13.11 -26.49 12.83
CA ASN A 2 11.73 -26.98 12.73
C ASN A 2 11.00 -26.11 11.72
N LYS A 3 10.63 -26.65 10.55
CA LYS A 3 9.74 -25.96 9.62
C LYS A 3 8.45 -25.68 10.37
N THR A 4 8.18 -24.43 10.67
CA THR A 4 6.87 -23.98 11.19
C THR A 4 5.82 -24.53 10.23
N ALA A 5 4.84 -25.28 10.76
CA ALA A 5 3.79 -25.83 9.90
C ALA A 5 3.06 -24.68 9.20
N TYR A 6 3.16 -24.60 7.89
CA TYR A 6 2.47 -23.61 7.09
C TYR A 6 0.96 -23.68 7.32
N PRO A 7 0.24 -22.55 7.34
CA PRO A 7 -1.22 -22.58 7.20
C PRO A 7 -1.57 -23.19 5.83
N TYR A 8 -2.38 -24.25 5.84
CA TYR A 8 -2.68 -25.02 4.62
C TYR A 8 -3.86 -24.47 3.81
N HIS A 9 -4.41 -23.32 4.14
CA HIS A 9 -5.54 -22.76 3.41
C HIS A 9 -5.44 -21.23 3.30
N PHE A 10 -5.90 -20.76 2.16
CA PHE A 10 -6.18 -19.35 1.89
C PHE A 10 -7.70 -19.17 1.89
N GLN A 11 -8.18 -18.04 2.37
CA GLN A 11 -9.60 -17.79 2.49
C GLN A 11 -10.01 -16.47 1.83
N SER A 12 -11.04 -16.54 1.00
CA SER A 12 -11.79 -15.38 0.52
C SER A 12 -13.28 -15.66 0.62
N THR A 13 -14.08 -14.61 0.84
CA THR A 13 -15.55 -14.67 0.80
C THR A 13 -16.03 -13.80 -0.34
N SER A 14 -16.87 -14.35 -1.21
CA SER A 14 -17.38 -13.62 -2.38
C SER A 14 -18.90 -13.58 -2.39
N TYR A 15 -19.42 -12.41 -2.71
CA TYR A 15 -20.85 -12.15 -2.91
C TYR A 15 -21.06 -11.64 -4.32
N SER A 16 -22.13 -12.08 -4.99
CA SER A 16 -22.47 -11.65 -6.35
C SER A 16 -23.93 -11.28 -6.42
N SER A 17 -24.23 -10.16 -7.04
CA SER A 17 -25.59 -9.73 -7.37
C SER A 17 -25.97 -10.22 -8.77
N PRO A 18 -27.24 -10.52 -9.05
CA PRO A 18 -27.72 -10.74 -10.42
C PRO A 18 -27.70 -9.43 -11.25
N GLN A 19 -27.57 -8.27 -10.61
CA GLN A 19 -27.47 -6.98 -11.30
C GLN A 19 -26.04 -6.71 -11.70
N PRO A 20 -25.76 -6.29 -12.96
CA PRO A 20 -24.42 -5.89 -13.39
C PRO A 20 -23.88 -4.73 -12.56
N GLY A 21 -22.59 -4.71 -12.33
CA GLY A 21 -21.89 -3.65 -11.57
C GLY A 21 -20.41 -3.93 -11.47
N SER A 22 -19.70 -3.10 -10.72
CA SER A 22 -18.26 -3.23 -10.50
C SER A 22 -17.90 -4.54 -9.79
N SER A 23 -16.77 -5.12 -10.17
CA SER A 23 -16.17 -6.26 -9.49
C SER A 23 -15.06 -5.75 -8.57
N VAL A 24 -15.28 -5.85 -7.27
CA VAL A 24 -14.42 -5.24 -6.23
C VAL A 24 -13.78 -6.33 -5.38
N ILE A 25 -12.48 -6.22 -5.16
CA ILE A 25 -11.76 -7.02 -4.17
C ILE A 25 -11.21 -6.11 -3.07
N ILE A 26 -11.35 -6.52 -1.80
CA ILE A 26 -10.84 -5.81 -0.64
C ILE A 26 -9.94 -6.75 0.13
N THR A 27 -8.71 -6.31 0.40
CA THR A 27 -7.65 -7.10 1.02
C THR A 27 -7.22 -6.50 2.35
N GLY A 28 -6.83 -7.38 3.28
CA GLY A 28 -6.24 -7.02 4.56
C GLY A 28 -5.15 -7.99 4.95
N ALA A 29 -4.34 -7.62 5.92
CA ALA A 29 -3.21 -8.41 6.42
C ALA A 29 -2.32 -8.97 5.29
N VAL A 30 -1.96 -8.14 4.32
CA VAL A 30 -0.83 -8.37 3.41
C VAL A 30 0.46 -8.41 4.23
N HIS A 31 0.57 -7.53 5.22
CA HIS A 31 1.50 -7.64 6.33
C HIS A 31 0.76 -8.15 7.56
N GLY A 32 1.30 -9.19 8.21
CA GLY A 32 0.56 -9.94 9.23
C GLY A 32 0.29 -9.19 10.53
N ASN A 33 1.09 -8.19 10.87
CA ASN A 33 0.91 -7.31 12.03
C ASN A 33 -0.05 -6.13 11.79
N GLU A 34 -0.56 -5.95 10.55
CA GLU A 34 -1.46 -4.88 10.15
C GLU A 34 -2.91 -5.38 10.18
N THR A 35 -3.53 -5.39 11.35
CA THR A 35 -4.79 -6.09 11.58
C THR A 35 -6.06 -5.26 11.41
N CYS A 36 -5.94 -3.94 11.20
CA CYS A 36 -7.08 -3.03 11.06
C CYS A 36 -8.01 -3.42 9.91
N GLY A 37 -7.44 -3.73 8.74
CA GLY A 37 -8.17 -4.21 7.56
C GLY A 37 -8.87 -5.55 7.81
N THR A 38 -8.19 -6.49 8.47
CA THR A 38 -8.79 -7.79 8.84
C THR A 38 -10.04 -7.62 9.70
N GLN A 39 -9.99 -6.72 10.70
CA GLN A 39 -11.13 -6.45 11.59
C GLN A 39 -12.29 -5.82 10.82
N ALA A 40 -12.01 -4.81 10.01
CA ALA A 40 -13.00 -4.13 9.19
C ALA A 40 -13.67 -5.07 8.17
N ILE A 41 -12.89 -5.88 7.46
CA ILE A 41 -13.40 -6.85 6.48
C ILE A 41 -14.30 -7.89 7.15
N ARG A 42 -13.88 -8.43 8.29
CA ARG A 42 -14.71 -9.41 9.04
C ARG A 42 -16.03 -8.81 9.51
N ARG A 43 -16.03 -7.55 9.90
CA ARG A 43 -17.26 -6.82 10.24
C ARG A 43 -18.18 -6.69 9.02
N VAL A 44 -17.65 -6.32 7.86
CA VAL A 44 -18.45 -6.23 6.61
C VAL A 44 -19.03 -7.58 6.21
N ILE A 45 -18.27 -8.67 6.37
CA ILE A 45 -18.77 -10.04 6.13
C ILE A 45 -19.96 -10.31 7.04
N ALA A 46 -19.84 -10.08 8.35
CA ALA A 46 -20.93 -10.30 9.30
C ALA A 46 -22.18 -9.47 8.95
N GLU A 47 -22.01 -8.19 8.63
CA GLU A 47 -23.12 -7.30 8.27
C GLU A 47 -23.83 -7.72 6.95
N LEU A 48 -23.09 -8.28 5.98
CA LEU A 48 -23.67 -8.85 4.76
C LEU A 48 -24.44 -10.15 5.05
N GLU A 49 -23.91 -11.01 5.91
CA GLU A 49 -24.54 -12.27 6.30
C GLU A 49 -25.80 -12.06 7.16
N GLU A 50 -25.80 -11.04 8.02
CA GLU A 50 -26.93 -10.63 8.84
C GLU A 50 -27.98 -9.83 8.06
N GLY A 51 -27.63 -9.34 6.85
CA GLY A 51 -28.51 -8.54 6.00
C GLY A 51 -28.61 -7.06 6.38
N SER A 52 -27.77 -6.58 7.29
CA SER A 52 -27.67 -5.14 7.64
C SER A 52 -26.94 -4.33 6.57
N LEU A 53 -26.05 -4.94 5.81
CA LEU A 53 -25.57 -4.46 4.51
C LEU A 53 -26.21 -5.27 3.38
N GLN A 54 -26.58 -4.60 2.28
CA GLN A 54 -27.20 -5.23 1.14
C GLN A 54 -26.38 -5.03 -0.13
N LEU A 55 -25.98 -6.14 -0.77
CA LEU A 55 -25.35 -6.12 -2.08
C LEU A 55 -26.41 -5.79 -3.15
N LEU A 56 -26.21 -4.70 -3.89
CA LEU A 56 -27.13 -4.25 -4.94
C LEU A 56 -26.70 -4.71 -6.33
N SER A 57 -25.41 -4.58 -6.65
CA SER A 57 -24.90 -4.85 -8.00
C SER A 57 -23.47 -5.38 -7.96
N GLY A 58 -23.03 -5.98 -9.06
CA GLY A 58 -21.67 -6.42 -9.26
C GLY A 58 -21.23 -7.58 -8.38
N ARG A 59 -19.96 -7.61 -8.05
CA ARG A 59 -19.31 -8.64 -7.25
C ARG A 59 -18.42 -8.03 -6.20
N LEU A 60 -18.47 -8.58 -4.99
CA LEU A 60 -17.59 -8.21 -3.89
C LEU A 60 -16.83 -9.44 -3.39
N THR A 61 -15.50 -9.38 -3.41
CA THR A 61 -14.63 -10.41 -2.82
C THR A 61 -13.85 -9.81 -1.65
N LEU A 62 -13.90 -10.47 -0.52
CA LEU A 62 -13.33 -10.04 0.74
C LEU A 62 -12.25 -11.04 1.18
N VAL A 63 -11.02 -10.55 1.37
CA VAL A 63 -9.85 -11.32 1.78
C VAL A 63 -9.33 -10.76 3.10
N PRO A 64 -9.83 -11.22 4.26
CA PRO A 64 -9.45 -10.67 5.57
C PRO A 64 -7.97 -10.83 5.90
N VAL A 65 -7.34 -11.90 5.39
CA VAL A 65 -5.92 -12.22 5.65
C VAL A 65 -5.29 -12.72 4.36
N CYS A 66 -4.48 -11.88 3.72
CA CYS A 66 -3.74 -12.24 2.51
C CYS A 66 -2.54 -13.12 2.81
N ASN A 67 -1.77 -12.80 3.86
CA ASN A 67 -0.60 -13.57 4.27
C ASN A 67 -0.86 -14.30 5.60
N PRO A 68 -1.42 -15.51 5.58
CA PRO A 68 -1.77 -16.23 6.81
C PRO A 68 -0.54 -16.67 7.63
N LEU A 69 0.65 -16.82 7.03
CA LEU A 69 1.86 -17.12 7.77
C LEU A 69 2.31 -15.89 8.59
N ALA A 70 2.46 -14.74 7.95
CA ALA A 70 2.81 -13.49 8.60
C ALA A 70 1.80 -13.12 9.70
N TYR A 71 0.50 -13.29 9.41
CA TYR A 71 -0.58 -13.03 10.36
C TYR A 71 -0.51 -13.95 11.60
N LYS A 72 -0.24 -15.25 11.40
CA LYS A 72 -0.06 -16.22 12.49
C LYS A 72 1.15 -15.88 13.37
N LEU A 73 2.21 -15.36 12.75
CA LEU A 73 3.43 -14.94 13.46
C LEU A 73 3.26 -13.55 14.14
N GLY A 74 2.25 -12.78 13.77
CA GLY A 74 2.07 -11.39 14.22
C GLY A 74 3.22 -10.48 13.74
N GLN A 75 3.79 -10.78 12.58
CA GLN A 75 4.94 -10.09 12.00
C GLN A 75 4.56 -9.47 10.65
N ARG A 76 5.38 -8.52 10.19
CA ARG A 76 5.19 -7.90 8.88
C ARG A 76 5.26 -8.94 7.76
N GLU A 77 6.19 -9.86 7.82
CA GLU A 77 6.50 -10.87 6.80
C GLU A 77 6.38 -12.29 7.37
N GLY A 78 6.13 -13.24 6.48
CA GLY A 78 6.29 -14.67 6.76
C GLY A 78 7.73 -15.10 6.52
N GLU A 79 8.03 -15.54 5.31
CA GLU A 79 9.40 -15.84 4.85
C GLU A 79 9.99 -14.66 4.05
N ARG A 80 9.14 -13.85 3.40
CA ARG A 80 9.47 -12.57 2.76
C ARG A 80 8.29 -11.59 2.83
N ASN A 81 8.53 -10.35 2.43
CA ASN A 81 7.48 -9.36 2.31
C ASN A 81 6.56 -9.68 1.11
N LEU A 82 5.29 -10.02 1.38
CA LEU A 82 4.31 -10.31 0.32
C LEU A 82 4.08 -9.12 -0.61
N ASN A 83 4.14 -7.89 -0.07
CA ASN A 83 3.96 -6.66 -0.85
C ASN A 83 5.23 -6.25 -1.62
N ARG A 84 6.05 -7.23 -1.97
CA ARG A 84 7.22 -7.12 -2.83
C ARG A 84 7.23 -8.30 -3.78
N ARG A 85 7.64 -8.08 -5.03
CA ARG A 85 7.72 -9.14 -6.05
C ARG A 85 6.43 -9.99 -6.12
N LEU A 86 5.27 -9.34 -6.04
CA LEU A 86 3.97 -10.02 -6.07
C LEU A 86 3.62 -10.40 -7.52
N ILE A 87 4.13 -11.54 -7.96
CA ILE A 87 3.87 -12.13 -9.27
C ILE A 87 3.69 -13.65 -9.13
N PRO A 88 2.81 -14.29 -9.90
CA PRO A 88 2.73 -15.74 -9.95
C PRO A 88 4.02 -16.37 -10.46
N THR A 89 4.41 -17.50 -9.87
CA THR A 89 5.62 -18.23 -10.27
C THR A 89 5.40 -19.73 -10.23
N THR A 90 6.04 -20.46 -11.15
CA THR A 90 6.14 -21.92 -11.10
C THR A 90 7.33 -22.39 -10.28
N ASP A 91 8.28 -21.50 -9.99
CA ASP A 91 9.45 -21.76 -9.15
C ASP A 91 9.20 -21.22 -7.75
N VAL A 92 8.51 -22.03 -6.94
CA VAL A 92 8.12 -21.67 -5.57
C VAL A 92 9.29 -21.89 -4.63
N GLN A 93 9.78 -20.81 -4.02
CA GLN A 93 10.89 -20.84 -3.06
C GLN A 93 10.43 -20.51 -1.63
N GLU A 94 9.42 -19.62 -1.50
CA GLU A 94 8.98 -19.06 -0.23
C GLU A 94 7.46 -19.21 -0.08
N PHE A 95 6.96 -19.12 1.14
CA PHE A 95 5.53 -19.23 1.41
C PHE A 95 4.72 -18.20 0.63
N GLU A 96 5.23 -16.99 0.50
CA GLU A 96 4.57 -15.89 -0.22
C GLU A 96 4.44 -16.16 -1.73
N ASP A 97 5.21 -17.07 -2.30
CA ASP A 97 5.01 -17.51 -3.69
C ASP A 97 3.73 -18.35 -3.83
N HIS A 98 3.39 -19.17 -2.82
CA HIS A 98 2.07 -19.84 -2.77
C HIS A 98 0.93 -18.82 -2.63
N VAL A 99 1.11 -17.79 -1.79
CA VAL A 99 0.13 -16.71 -1.65
C VAL A 99 -0.05 -15.98 -2.99
N ALA A 100 1.03 -15.59 -3.66
CA ALA A 100 1.00 -14.92 -4.94
C ALA A 100 0.28 -15.76 -6.01
N ASN A 101 0.55 -17.06 -6.08
CA ASN A 101 -0.10 -17.99 -7.00
C ASN A 101 -1.61 -18.13 -6.76
N TRP A 102 -2.09 -17.87 -5.56
CA TRP A 102 -3.51 -17.85 -5.23
C TRP A 102 -4.13 -16.46 -5.39
N LEU A 103 -3.49 -15.42 -4.83
CA LEU A 103 -4.05 -14.08 -4.73
C LEU A 103 -4.06 -13.34 -6.09
N CYS A 104 -2.97 -13.45 -6.86
CA CYS A 104 -2.86 -12.76 -8.14
C CYS A 104 -3.96 -13.15 -9.14
N PRO A 105 -4.25 -14.44 -9.40
CA PRO A 105 -5.36 -14.84 -10.26
C PRO A 105 -6.73 -14.42 -9.71
N LEU A 106 -6.88 -14.33 -8.38
CA LEU A 106 -8.09 -13.83 -7.76
C LEU A 106 -8.26 -12.34 -8.01
N MET A 107 -7.21 -11.52 -7.81
CA MET A 107 -7.24 -10.08 -8.10
C MET A 107 -7.53 -9.79 -9.58
N ALA A 108 -6.93 -10.54 -10.49
CA ALA A 108 -7.13 -10.37 -11.94
C ALA A 108 -8.57 -10.61 -12.44
N GLN A 109 -9.47 -11.12 -11.58
CA GLN A 109 -10.90 -11.29 -11.89
C GLN A 109 -11.74 -10.07 -11.47
N HIS A 110 -11.12 -8.99 -10.99
CA HIS A 110 -11.79 -7.83 -10.45
C HIS A 110 -11.34 -6.55 -11.18
N ASP A 111 -12.20 -5.52 -11.14
CA ASP A 111 -11.93 -4.21 -11.74
C ASP A 111 -11.20 -3.28 -10.76
N VAL A 112 -11.47 -3.47 -9.45
CA VAL A 112 -11.07 -2.55 -8.39
C VAL A 112 -10.50 -3.29 -7.19
N LEU A 113 -9.35 -2.81 -6.68
CA LEU A 113 -8.76 -3.26 -5.42
C LEU A 113 -8.72 -2.10 -4.41
N LEU A 114 -9.20 -2.36 -3.19
CA LEU A 114 -8.89 -1.57 -2.00
C LEU A 114 -8.04 -2.43 -1.06
N ASP A 115 -6.78 -2.07 -0.88
CA ASP A 115 -5.83 -2.76 -0.01
C ASP A 115 -5.65 -2.00 1.30
N LEU A 116 -5.91 -2.67 2.42
CA LEU A 116 -5.99 -2.06 3.75
C LEU A 116 -4.75 -2.36 4.56
N HIS A 117 -4.00 -1.32 4.86
CA HIS A 117 -2.74 -1.33 5.60
C HIS A 117 -2.78 -0.45 6.85
N SER A 118 -1.73 -0.50 7.61
CA SER A 118 -1.35 0.45 8.66
C SER A 118 0.16 0.54 8.73
N PHE A 119 0.71 1.53 9.43
CA PHE A 119 2.16 1.78 9.45
C PHE A 119 2.72 1.91 10.87
N ARG A 120 4.04 1.83 11.00
CA ARG A 120 4.73 1.77 12.30
C ARG A 120 4.84 3.14 12.99
N SER A 121 5.25 4.17 12.26
CA SER A 121 5.41 5.51 12.80
C SER A 121 4.06 6.13 13.20
N GLU A 122 4.04 7.09 14.09
CA GLU A 122 2.84 7.91 14.27
C GLU A 122 2.55 8.72 13.00
N GLY A 123 1.27 8.98 12.74
CA GLY A 123 0.82 9.75 11.59
C GLY A 123 -0.66 9.55 11.31
N GLU A 124 -1.25 10.47 10.57
CA GLU A 124 -2.65 10.41 10.17
C GLU A 124 -2.88 9.42 9.03
N PRO A 125 -4.09 8.85 8.93
CA PRO A 125 -4.48 7.99 7.81
C PRO A 125 -4.35 8.72 6.46
N PHE A 126 -3.96 7.97 5.43
CA PHE A 126 -3.83 8.50 4.07
C PHE A 126 -4.00 7.41 3.01
N VAL A 127 -4.19 7.81 1.76
CA VAL A 127 -4.32 6.89 0.63
C VAL A 127 -3.13 7.00 -0.32
N LEU A 128 -2.55 5.85 -0.68
CA LEU A 128 -1.59 5.72 -1.78
C LEU A 128 -2.35 5.36 -3.05
N ILE A 129 -2.05 6.07 -4.14
CA ILE A 129 -2.65 5.87 -5.45
C ILE A 129 -1.58 5.62 -6.53
N GLY A 130 -2.02 5.16 -7.68
CA GLY A 130 -1.19 4.97 -8.86
C GLY A 130 -0.75 6.27 -9.54
N PRO A 131 0.03 6.15 -10.59
CA PRO A 131 0.51 7.30 -11.37
C PRO A 131 -0.64 7.98 -12.13
N GLU A 132 -0.36 9.12 -12.76
CA GLU A 132 -1.20 9.67 -13.80
C GLU A 132 -1.28 8.72 -15.00
N ASN A 133 -2.35 8.84 -15.81
CA ASN A 133 -2.47 8.03 -17.02
C ASN A 133 -1.22 8.12 -17.89
N ASN A 134 -0.65 6.98 -18.21
CA ASN A 134 0.59 6.90 -18.98
C ASN A 134 0.72 5.55 -19.69
N ARG A 135 1.70 5.47 -20.60
CA ARG A 135 2.12 4.24 -21.29
C ARG A 135 3.60 3.93 -21.03
N GLY A 136 4.12 4.36 -19.90
CA GLY A 136 5.51 4.13 -19.50
C GLY A 136 5.79 2.67 -19.20
N PRO A 137 7.07 2.26 -19.24
CA PRO A 137 7.46 0.86 -19.03
C PRO A 137 7.45 0.44 -17.54
N ILE A 138 7.45 1.40 -16.61
CA ILE A 138 7.52 1.10 -15.18
C ILE A 138 6.13 0.71 -14.67
N GLU A 139 5.11 1.54 -14.93
CA GLU A 139 3.74 1.34 -14.49
C GLU A 139 2.79 2.02 -15.48
N SER A 140 2.36 1.28 -16.51
CA SER A 140 1.37 1.77 -17.46
C SER A 140 0.00 1.84 -16.79
N PHE A 141 -0.72 2.96 -16.94
CA PHE A 141 -1.99 3.17 -16.26
C PHE A 141 -2.96 3.98 -17.11
N SER A 142 -4.28 3.70 -16.98
CA SER A 142 -5.34 4.32 -17.78
C SER A 142 -6.63 4.63 -16.99
N HIS A 143 -6.65 4.40 -15.67
CA HIS A 143 -7.84 4.56 -14.83
C HIS A 143 -7.70 5.67 -13.78
N GLU A 144 -6.88 6.67 -14.04
CA GLU A 144 -6.60 7.76 -13.10
C GLU A 144 -7.87 8.44 -12.58
N GLN A 145 -8.84 8.71 -13.45
CA GLN A 145 -10.06 9.41 -13.05
C GLN A 145 -10.92 8.57 -12.10
N GLN A 146 -11.04 7.27 -12.35
CA GLN A 146 -11.81 6.35 -11.53
C GLN A 146 -11.13 6.18 -10.16
N GLU A 147 -9.81 6.02 -10.17
CA GLU A 147 -9.01 5.86 -8.96
C GLU A 147 -9.07 7.11 -8.07
N LEU A 148 -8.86 8.31 -8.63
CA LEU A 148 -8.98 9.57 -7.91
C LEU A 148 -10.39 9.81 -7.37
N ALA A 149 -11.43 9.54 -8.19
CA ALA A 149 -12.82 9.71 -7.77
C ALA A 149 -13.17 8.84 -6.56
N MET A 150 -12.62 7.62 -6.48
CA MET A 150 -12.78 6.74 -5.34
C MET A 150 -11.91 7.19 -4.17
N ALA A 151 -10.63 7.50 -4.38
CA ALA A 151 -9.68 7.93 -3.34
C ALA A 151 -10.19 9.14 -2.55
N MET A 152 -10.77 10.13 -3.23
CA MET A 152 -11.36 11.32 -2.61
C MET A 152 -12.60 11.02 -1.74
N ARG A 153 -13.09 9.78 -1.71
CA ARG A 153 -14.29 9.38 -0.96
C ARG A 153 -14.01 8.38 0.16
N LEU A 154 -12.75 7.98 0.33
CA LEU A 154 -12.38 7.02 1.39
C LEU A 154 -12.60 7.56 2.81
N GLY A 155 -12.64 8.90 2.99
CA GLY A 155 -12.79 9.55 4.29
C GLY A 155 -11.46 9.97 4.92
N VAL A 156 -10.37 9.98 4.14
CA VAL A 156 -9.06 10.50 4.55
C VAL A 156 -8.76 11.83 3.85
N HIS A 157 -7.86 12.64 4.42
CA HIS A 157 -7.58 14.01 3.95
C HIS A 157 -6.23 14.14 3.23
N ARG A 158 -5.52 13.02 3.00
CA ARG A 158 -4.22 13.04 2.34
C ARG A 158 -4.13 11.94 1.30
N LEU A 159 -3.57 12.32 0.15
CA LEU A 159 -3.33 11.47 -1.01
C LEU A 159 -1.84 11.51 -1.35
N VAL A 160 -1.26 10.34 -1.61
CA VAL A 160 0.16 10.19 -1.94
C VAL A 160 0.30 9.36 -3.21
N ASP A 161 1.13 9.79 -4.14
CA ASP A 161 1.52 9.03 -5.34
C ASP A 161 3.05 8.91 -5.47
N GLY A 162 3.52 8.26 -6.54
CA GLY A 162 4.93 8.20 -6.91
C GLY A 162 5.70 7.01 -6.35
N TRP A 163 5.02 6.01 -5.79
CA TRP A 163 5.64 4.83 -5.17
C TRP A 163 6.61 4.09 -6.10
N LEU A 164 6.11 3.44 -7.16
CA LEU A 164 6.96 2.56 -7.98
C LEU A 164 8.04 3.32 -8.76
N GLY A 165 7.73 4.55 -9.20
CA GLY A 165 8.73 5.42 -9.84
C GLY A 165 9.88 5.80 -8.92
N THR A 166 9.60 6.04 -7.64
CA THR A 166 10.63 6.32 -6.62
C THR A 166 11.38 5.06 -6.24
N TYR A 167 10.68 3.93 -6.13
CA TYR A 167 11.31 2.63 -5.92
C TYR A 167 12.33 2.31 -7.02
N ALA A 168 11.97 2.55 -8.30
CA ALA A 168 12.88 2.36 -9.43
C ALA A 168 14.17 3.22 -9.33
N ARG A 169 14.06 4.47 -8.85
CA ARG A 169 15.24 5.31 -8.58
C ARG A 169 16.10 4.78 -7.42
N GLY A 170 15.46 4.25 -6.38
CA GLY A 170 16.14 3.55 -5.28
C GLY A 170 16.92 2.33 -5.78
N VAL A 171 16.28 1.54 -6.67
CA VAL A 171 16.90 0.38 -7.34
C VAL A 171 18.18 0.77 -8.08
N GLN A 172 18.16 1.87 -8.84
CA GLN A 172 19.35 2.32 -9.55
C GLN A 172 20.51 2.59 -8.58
N ARG A 173 20.27 3.30 -7.48
CA ARG A 173 21.30 3.55 -6.43
C ARG A 173 21.78 2.25 -5.76
N ARG A 174 20.90 1.29 -5.57
CA ARG A 174 21.27 -0.05 -5.04
C ARG A 174 22.15 -0.81 -6.01
N GLN A 175 21.87 -0.75 -7.31
CA GLN A 175 22.70 -1.36 -8.35
C GLN A 175 24.10 -0.72 -8.42
N GLU A 176 24.20 0.60 -8.29
CA GLU A 176 25.47 1.30 -8.24
C GLU A 176 26.31 0.87 -7.00
N ARG A 177 25.67 0.68 -5.86
CA ARG A 177 26.34 0.14 -4.65
C ARG A 177 26.78 -1.30 -4.82
N LEU A 178 26.00 -2.16 -5.49
CA LEU A 178 26.34 -3.55 -5.77
C LEU A 178 27.62 -3.72 -6.60
N ALA A 179 27.94 -2.76 -7.45
CA ALA A 179 29.18 -2.77 -8.20
C ALA A 179 30.43 -2.68 -7.28
N HIS A 180 30.23 -2.28 -6.02
CA HIS A 180 31.30 -2.08 -5.04
C HIS A 180 31.25 -3.04 -3.86
N ASP A 181 30.04 -3.54 -3.50
CA ASP A 181 29.86 -4.46 -2.36
C ASP A 181 28.57 -5.27 -2.52
N ALA A 182 28.69 -6.57 -2.77
CA ALA A 182 27.57 -7.43 -3.14
C ALA A 182 27.15 -8.36 -2.00
N ASP A 183 26.20 -7.91 -1.14
CA ASP A 183 25.46 -8.84 -0.31
C ASP A 183 24.16 -9.33 -1.02
N ALA A 184 23.64 -10.49 -0.59
CA ALA A 184 22.49 -11.13 -1.24
C ALA A 184 21.17 -10.33 -1.12
N LYS A 185 20.97 -9.56 -0.02
CA LYS A 185 19.78 -8.72 0.16
C LYS A 185 19.77 -7.53 -0.80
N THR A 186 20.91 -6.89 -0.96
CA THR A 186 21.08 -5.77 -1.88
C THR A 186 20.88 -6.21 -3.33
N VAL A 187 21.30 -7.43 -3.71
CA VAL A 187 21.05 -8.02 -5.04
C VAL A 187 19.54 -8.20 -5.30
N ALA A 188 18.78 -8.72 -4.34
CA ALA A 188 17.35 -8.95 -4.50
C ALA A 188 16.58 -7.63 -4.70
N ASN A 189 16.93 -6.59 -3.94
CA ASN A 189 16.28 -5.29 -3.98
C ASN A 189 16.72 -4.42 -5.19
N ALA A 190 17.71 -4.85 -5.96
CA ALA A 190 18.22 -4.14 -7.13
C ALA A 190 17.43 -4.44 -8.43
N ASN A 191 16.15 -4.79 -8.30
CA ASN A 191 15.25 -5.02 -9.43
C ASN A 191 13.93 -4.25 -9.21
N THR A 192 13.51 -3.44 -10.19
CA THR A 192 12.25 -2.66 -10.12
C THR A 192 11.02 -3.55 -9.91
N GLN A 193 11.02 -4.76 -10.46
CA GLN A 193 9.94 -5.74 -10.27
C GLN A 193 9.79 -6.15 -8.79
N PHE A 194 10.83 -5.99 -7.99
CA PHE A 194 10.75 -6.22 -6.56
C PHE A 194 9.81 -5.23 -5.86
N GLY A 195 9.65 -4.01 -6.39
CA GLY A 195 8.71 -3.00 -5.89
C GLY A 195 7.24 -3.28 -6.19
N VAL A 196 6.92 -4.32 -6.98
CA VAL A 196 5.55 -4.66 -7.34
C VAL A 196 4.84 -5.31 -6.15
N GLY A 197 3.83 -4.62 -5.64
CA GLY A 197 2.91 -5.11 -4.62
C GLY A 197 1.52 -5.38 -5.19
N THR A 198 0.52 -5.40 -4.30
CA THR A 198 -0.88 -5.69 -4.63
C THR A 198 -1.46 -4.69 -5.62
N THR A 199 -1.24 -3.40 -5.39
CA THR A 199 -1.80 -2.31 -6.21
C THR A 199 -1.14 -2.23 -7.58
N GLU A 200 0.19 -2.39 -7.67
CA GLU A 200 0.93 -2.44 -8.93
C GLU A 200 0.51 -3.66 -9.76
N TYR A 201 0.37 -4.82 -9.11
CA TYR A 201 -0.12 -6.02 -9.80
C TYR A 201 -1.53 -5.78 -10.36
N MET A 202 -2.46 -5.24 -9.55
CA MET A 202 -3.83 -4.97 -9.99
C MET A 202 -3.86 -4.03 -11.21
N ARG A 203 -3.06 -2.96 -11.21
CA ARG A 203 -2.93 -2.05 -12.36
C ARG A 203 -2.33 -2.75 -13.58
N SER A 204 -1.37 -3.65 -13.39
CA SER A 204 -0.73 -4.40 -14.48
C SER A 204 -1.67 -5.36 -15.21
N VAL A 205 -2.74 -5.81 -14.56
CA VAL A 205 -3.77 -6.69 -15.15
C VAL A 205 -5.00 -5.92 -15.65
N GLY A 206 -4.94 -4.58 -15.66
CA GLY A 206 -5.95 -3.71 -16.29
C GLY A 206 -7.01 -3.16 -15.33
N GLY A 207 -6.91 -3.41 -14.03
CA GLY A 207 -7.74 -2.79 -13.01
C GLY A 207 -7.18 -1.47 -12.48
N TYR A 208 -7.80 -0.94 -11.42
CA TYR A 208 -7.24 0.15 -10.64
C TYR A 208 -7.27 -0.18 -9.14
N ALA A 209 -6.37 0.46 -8.40
CA ALA A 209 -6.13 0.04 -7.03
C ALA A 209 -5.57 1.17 -6.18
N MET A 210 -5.91 1.15 -4.90
CA MET A 210 -5.32 2.03 -3.92
C MET A 210 -5.02 1.30 -2.63
N THR A 211 -3.94 1.72 -1.98
CA THR A 211 -3.62 1.29 -0.62
C THR A 211 -4.12 2.35 0.35
N LEU A 212 -4.98 1.96 1.29
CA LEU A 212 -5.34 2.81 2.41
C LEU A 212 -4.46 2.47 3.61
N GLU A 213 -3.68 3.42 4.04
CA GLU A 213 -2.94 3.41 5.29
C GLU A 213 -3.83 3.97 6.39
N CYS A 214 -4.38 3.08 7.22
CA CYS A 214 -5.46 3.39 8.17
C CYS A 214 -4.99 4.10 9.45
N GLY A 215 -3.71 4.42 9.56
CA GLY A 215 -3.07 5.00 10.73
C GLY A 215 -1.98 4.10 11.32
N GLN A 216 -1.48 4.44 12.50
CA GLN A 216 -0.47 3.66 13.20
C GLN A 216 -1.03 2.28 13.61
N HIS A 217 -0.19 1.21 13.60
CA HIS A 217 -0.62 -0.18 13.86
C HIS A 217 -1.48 -0.39 15.11
N LEU A 218 -1.19 0.36 16.18
CA LEU A 218 -1.86 0.25 17.48
C LEU A 218 -2.93 1.32 17.70
N ASP A 219 -3.20 2.17 16.71
CA ASP A 219 -4.26 3.17 16.81
C ASP A 219 -5.62 2.45 16.89
N PRO A 220 -6.38 2.64 17.99
CA PRO A 220 -7.69 2.02 18.17
C PRO A 220 -8.72 2.50 17.14
N GLN A 221 -8.47 3.61 16.45
CA GLN A 221 -9.34 4.12 15.38
C GLN A 221 -9.07 3.48 14.01
N ALA A 222 -7.89 2.88 13.79
CA ALA A 222 -7.52 2.32 12.50
C ALA A 222 -8.55 1.32 11.92
N PRO A 223 -9.16 0.41 12.71
CA PRO A 223 -10.23 -0.46 12.21
C PRO A 223 -11.49 0.30 11.78
N SER A 224 -11.81 1.41 12.44
CA SER A 224 -12.97 2.26 12.09
C SER A 224 -12.71 3.03 10.79
N VAL A 225 -11.48 3.52 10.59
CA VAL A 225 -11.03 4.14 9.34
C VAL A 225 -11.14 3.13 8.19
N ALA A 226 -10.62 1.92 8.36
CA ALA A 226 -10.70 0.86 7.37
C ALA A 226 -12.15 0.52 7.02
N TYR A 227 -13.02 0.36 8.02
CA TYR A 227 -14.43 0.05 7.82
C TYR A 227 -15.17 1.17 7.05
N ALA A 228 -14.97 2.43 7.46
CA ALA A 228 -15.58 3.58 6.78
C ALA A 228 -15.15 3.64 5.31
N ALA A 229 -13.87 3.42 5.02
CA ALA A 229 -13.34 3.40 3.67
C ALA A 229 -13.95 2.27 2.82
N ILE A 230 -14.13 1.06 3.37
CA ILE A 230 -14.82 -0.04 2.68
C ILE A 230 -16.25 0.39 2.31
N VAL A 231 -17.04 0.85 3.28
CA VAL A 231 -18.44 1.22 3.05
C VAL A 231 -18.55 2.37 2.04
N ASN A 232 -17.70 3.37 2.19
CA ASN A 232 -17.65 4.53 1.30
C ASN A 232 -17.31 4.12 -0.15
N SER A 233 -16.33 3.25 -0.33
CA SER A 233 -15.93 2.73 -1.64
C SER A 233 -17.07 1.95 -2.30
N LEU A 234 -17.68 1.03 -1.56
CA LEU A 234 -18.76 0.19 -2.07
C LEU A 234 -20.01 1.00 -2.43
N ARG A 235 -20.34 2.04 -1.65
CA ARG A 235 -21.42 3.00 -1.99
C ARG A 235 -21.08 3.84 -3.21
N HIS A 236 -19.85 4.35 -3.30
CA HIS A 236 -19.40 5.11 -4.46
C HIS A 236 -19.50 4.30 -5.75
N LEU A 237 -19.18 3.01 -5.71
CA LEU A 237 -19.25 2.10 -6.84
C LEU A 237 -20.65 1.51 -7.08
N GLY A 238 -21.63 1.85 -6.24
CA GLY A 238 -22.99 1.33 -6.33
C GLY A 238 -23.12 -0.17 -6.01
N VAL A 239 -22.13 -0.74 -5.35
CA VAL A 239 -22.09 -2.19 -5.02
C VAL A 239 -23.01 -2.50 -3.83
N ILE A 240 -23.09 -1.61 -2.85
CA ILE A 240 -24.01 -1.75 -1.71
C ILE A 240 -25.00 -0.58 -1.64
N ALA A 241 -26.10 -0.80 -0.88
CA ALA A 241 -27.13 0.21 -0.65
C ALA A 241 -26.57 1.45 0.11
N GLY A 242 -27.11 2.60 -0.20
CA GLY A 242 -26.82 3.88 0.45
C GLY A 242 -26.32 4.93 -0.50
N GLU A 243 -26.33 6.17 -0.06
CA GLU A 243 -25.86 7.32 -0.83
C GLU A 243 -24.32 7.29 -0.91
N ALA A 244 -23.80 7.58 -2.11
CA ALA A 244 -22.37 7.73 -2.31
C ALA A 244 -21.86 8.94 -1.51
N PRO A 245 -20.75 8.82 -0.76
CA PRO A 245 -20.21 9.93 -0.01
C PRO A 245 -19.75 11.05 -0.95
N ALA A 246 -19.92 12.31 -0.50
CA ALA A 246 -19.32 13.43 -1.18
C ALA A 246 -17.78 13.31 -1.19
N PRO A 247 -17.11 13.80 -2.25
CA PRO A 247 -15.65 13.83 -2.26
C PRO A 247 -15.12 14.79 -1.18
N VAL A 248 -14.02 14.45 -0.54
CA VAL A 248 -13.27 15.38 0.30
C VAL A 248 -12.66 16.46 -0.59
N THR A 249 -13.01 17.72 -0.34
CA THR A 249 -12.62 18.88 -1.18
C THR A 249 -11.27 19.47 -0.74
N GLU A 250 -10.93 19.35 0.55
CA GLU A 250 -9.67 19.85 1.12
C GLU A 250 -8.73 18.67 1.40
N MET A 251 -8.18 18.11 0.34
CA MET A 251 -7.26 16.99 0.42
C MET A 251 -5.85 17.46 0.09
N GLU A 252 -4.89 17.19 0.98
CA GLU A 252 -3.48 17.40 0.70
C GLU A 252 -2.98 16.34 -0.27
N ALA A 253 -2.40 16.74 -1.40
CA ALA A 253 -1.78 15.83 -2.35
C ALA A 253 -0.26 15.94 -2.29
N LEU A 254 0.40 14.81 -2.13
CA LEU A 254 1.85 14.68 -2.03
C LEU A 254 2.36 13.67 -3.05
N ARG A 255 3.58 13.85 -3.52
CA ARG A 255 4.30 12.88 -4.36
C ARG A 255 5.57 12.42 -3.68
N ILE A 256 5.73 11.13 -3.51
CA ILE A 256 7.00 10.55 -3.08
C ILE A 256 8.01 10.82 -4.19
N TYR A 257 9.11 11.47 -3.84
CA TYR A 257 10.15 11.79 -4.82
C TYR A 257 11.49 11.11 -4.51
N ASP A 258 11.71 10.68 -3.27
CA ASP A 258 12.92 9.95 -2.91
C ASP A 258 12.67 8.88 -1.83
N VAL A 259 13.52 7.86 -1.83
CA VAL A 259 13.61 6.81 -0.82
C VAL A 259 15.02 6.72 -0.31
N ILE A 260 15.20 6.77 0.99
CA ILE A 260 16.50 6.69 1.65
C ILE A 260 16.62 5.35 2.36
N ASP A 261 17.58 4.53 1.94
CA ASP A 261 17.88 3.27 2.61
C ASP A 261 18.72 3.48 3.86
N LYS A 262 18.50 2.67 4.89
CA LYS A 262 19.44 2.52 6.00
C LYS A 262 20.65 1.72 5.50
N LEU A 263 21.84 2.29 5.57
CA LEU A 263 23.05 1.65 5.02
C LEU A 263 23.76 0.79 6.06
N HIS A 264 23.70 1.18 7.33
CA HIS A 264 24.34 0.51 8.44
C HIS A 264 23.42 0.49 9.66
N ASP A 265 23.53 -0.49 10.51
CA ASP A 265 22.74 -0.57 11.76
C ASP A 265 22.99 0.62 12.70
N GLY A 266 24.15 1.27 12.58
CA GLY A 266 24.50 2.49 13.32
C GLY A 266 23.92 3.79 12.75
N ASP A 267 23.24 3.76 11.60
CA ASP A 267 22.54 4.93 11.07
C ASP A 267 21.40 5.32 12.01
N SER A 268 21.28 6.59 12.36
CA SER A 268 20.32 7.08 13.36
C SER A 268 19.65 8.39 12.95
N PHE A 269 18.38 8.54 13.31
CA PHE A 269 17.68 9.81 13.20
C PHE A 269 18.19 10.82 14.25
N VAL A 270 18.13 12.10 13.94
CA VAL A 270 18.49 13.17 14.89
C VAL A 270 17.41 13.47 15.92
N ARG A 271 16.17 13.06 15.64
CA ARG A 271 15.00 13.12 16.51
C ARG A 271 14.03 12.00 16.15
N GLU A 272 13.02 11.82 16.95
CA GLU A 272 11.86 11.00 16.57
C GLU A 272 11.07 11.73 15.47
N TRP A 273 10.87 11.06 14.34
CA TRP A 273 10.10 11.54 13.22
C TRP A 273 8.74 10.82 13.16
N ARG A 274 7.71 11.59 12.81
CA ARG A 274 6.38 11.07 12.50
C ARG A 274 6.16 11.11 11.00
N SER A 275 5.32 10.22 10.48
CA SER A 275 4.88 10.36 9.09
C SER A 275 4.16 11.69 8.90
N PHE A 276 4.58 12.41 7.86
CA PHE A 276 4.14 13.75 7.46
C PHE A 276 4.71 14.91 8.28
N ASP A 277 5.70 14.70 9.15
CA ASP A 277 6.47 15.81 9.68
C ASP A 277 7.06 16.62 8.52
N GLU A 278 7.01 17.95 8.65
CA GLU A 278 7.61 18.86 7.68
C GLU A 278 9.12 18.77 7.73
N VAL A 279 9.74 18.84 6.55
CA VAL A 279 11.18 18.98 6.39
C VAL A 279 11.44 20.17 5.47
N THR A 280 12.47 20.95 5.81
CA THR A 280 12.90 22.09 5.02
C THR A 280 14.21 21.81 4.31
N LEU A 281 14.48 22.48 3.19
CA LEU A 281 15.74 22.37 2.45
C LEU A 281 16.96 22.50 3.40
N GLY A 282 17.82 21.48 3.38
CA GLY A 282 19.02 21.41 4.21
C GLY A 282 18.82 20.94 5.65
N GLU A 283 17.57 20.68 6.08
CA GLU A 283 17.31 20.15 7.43
C GLU A 283 17.98 18.79 7.62
N LEU A 284 18.66 18.62 8.76
CA LEU A 284 19.30 17.37 9.14
C LEU A 284 18.26 16.37 9.61
N ILE A 285 18.12 15.25 8.88
CA ILE A 285 17.15 14.18 9.19
C ILE A 285 17.81 13.09 10.03
N GLY A 286 19.01 12.70 9.68
CA GLY A 286 19.73 11.64 10.34
C GLY A 286 21.24 11.69 10.07
N THR A 287 21.96 10.77 10.70
CA THR A 287 23.41 10.63 10.55
C THR A 287 23.76 9.17 10.28
N ARG A 288 24.61 8.92 9.31
CA ARG A 288 25.16 7.62 9.01
C ARG A 288 26.16 7.18 10.10
N ALA A 289 26.42 5.88 10.17
CA ALA A 289 27.39 5.32 11.10
C ALA A 289 28.81 5.90 10.96
N ASP A 290 29.19 6.36 9.76
CA ASP A 290 30.46 7.01 9.46
C ASP A 290 30.49 8.51 9.73
N GLY A 291 29.39 9.08 10.26
CA GLY A 291 29.24 10.51 10.52
C GLY A 291 28.69 11.32 9.34
N THR A 292 28.43 10.71 8.19
CA THR A 292 27.83 11.41 7.04
C THR A 292 26.42 11.87 7.38
N GLU A 293 26.13 13.14 7.15
CA GLU A 293 24.81 13.73 7.38
C GLU A 293 23.83 13.39 6.26
N VAL A 294 22.58 13.06 6.65
CA VAL A 294 21.47 12.85 5.73
C VAL A 294 20.51 14.02 5.89
N ARG A 295 20.44 14.88 4.86
CA ARG A 295 19.69 16.13 4.86
C ARG A 295 18.58 16.11 3.80
N ALA A 296 17.50 16.85 4.05
CA ALA A 296 16.49 17.13 3.03
C ALA A 296 17.10 17.97 1.89
N ASP A 297 16.86 17.57 0.65
CA ASP A 297 17.33 18.25 -0.56
C ASP A 297 16.33 19.30 -1.09
N GLN A 298 15.12 19.34 -0.54
CA GLN A 298 14.07 20.33 -0.79
C GLN A 298 13.04 20.35 0.35
N ASP A 299 12.16 21.34 0.34
CA ASP A 299 11.02 21.40 1.25
C ASP A 299 10.02 20.28 0.93
N GLY A 300 9.42 19.69 1.97
CA GLY A 300 8.46 18.61 1.83
C GLY A 300 8.04 17.98 3.14
N ARG A 301 7.75 16.68 3.10
CA ARG A 301 7.43 15.89 4.30
C ARG A 301 8.15 14.55 4.28
N ILE A 302 8.51 14.07 5.46
CA ILE A 302 8.99 12.69 5.67
C ILE A 302 7.77 11.74 5.80
N ILE A 303 7.89 10.52 5.26
CA ILE A 303 6.85 9.50 5.36
C ILE A 303 7.49 8.14 5.65
N PHE A 304 6.83 7.33 6.44
CA PHE A 304 7.30 6.01 6.88
C PHE A 304 8.71 6.01 7.52
N PRO A 305 9.04 6.96 8.41
CA PRO A 305 10.32 6.88 9.12
C PRO A 305 10.35 5.62 9.98
N ASP A 306 11.38 4.78 9.79
CA ASP A 306 11.57 3.55 10.56
C ASP A 306 12.94 3.52 11.21
N ALA A 307 13.01 3.91 12.49
CA ALA A 307 14.24 3.83 13.27
C ALA A 307 14.73 2.39 13.46
N GLY A 308 13.80 1.40 13.41
CA GLY A 308 14.07 -0.02 13.56
C GLY A 308 14.40 -0.75 12.25
N ALA A 309 14.47 -0.05 11.12
CA ALA A 309 14.87 -0.66 9.84
C ALA A 309 16.26 -1.30 9.97
N SER A 310 16.46 -2.43 9.31
CA SER A 310 17.77 -3.09 9.21
C SER A 310 18.62 -2.46 8.11
N ALA A 311 19.92 -2.65 8.15
CA ALA A 311 20.79 -2.25 7.06
C ALA A 311 20.33 -2.89 5.73
N GLY A 312 20.23 -2.08 4.67
CA GLY A 312 19.73 -2.47 3.34
C GLY A 312 18.22 -2.31 3.13
N GLU A 313 17.45 -1.96 4.16
CA GLU A 313 16.01 -1.68 4.06
C GLU A 313 15.74 -0.18 3.90
N GLU A 314 14.50 0.15 3.43
CA GLU A 314 14.05 1.53 3.35
C GLU A 314 13.99 2.14 4.76
N TRP A 315 14.69 3.27 4.94
CA TRP A 315 14.75 3.98 6.23
C TRP A 315 13.63 5.00 6.36
N PHE A 316 13.40 5.75 5.28
CA PHE A 316 12.29 6.67 5.13
C PHE A 316 12.13 7.11 3.68
N TYR A 317 10.99 7.77 3.41
CA TYR A 317 10.71 8.39 2.12
C TYR A 317 10.52 9.89 2.29
N LEU A 318 10.78 10.63 1.21
CA LEU A 318 10.56 12.07 1.13
C LEU A 318 9.46 12.37 0.11
N THR A 319 8.57 13.29 0.48
CA THR A 319 7.46 13.73 -0.36
C THR A 319 7.53 15.23 -0.59
N LYS A 320 6.90 15.67 -1.67
CA LYS A 320 6.70 17.09 -2.00
C LYS A 320 5.25 17.33 -2.41
N PRO A 321 4.76 18.60 -2.37
CA PRO A 321 3.44 18.94 -2.87
C PRO A 321 3.22 18.44 -4.30
N ASN A 322 2.01 17.93 -4.57
CA ASN A 322 1.59 17.42 -5.88
C ASN A 322 0.40 18.24 -6.42
N PRO A 323 0.52 18.93 -7.56
CA PRO A 323 -0.57 19.74 -8.12
C PRO A 323 -1.72 18.91 -8.71
N ARG A 324 -1.60 17.60 -8.78
CA ARG A 324 -2.52 16.68 -9.47
C ARG A 324 -4.00 16.91 -9.15
N LEU A 325 -4.36 17.15 -7.89
CA LEU A 325 -5.75 17.39 -7.50
C LEU A 325 -6.27 18.74 -8.00
N ALA A 326 -5.44 19.77 -8.08
CA ALA A 326 -5.81 21.07 -8.62
C ALA A 326 -6.12 21.01 -10.13
N GLU A 327 -5.48 20.10 -10.84
CA GLU A 327 -5.71 19.84 -12.27
C GLU A 327 -6.96 18.98 -12.49
N PHE A 328 -7.19 18.00 -11.61
CA PHE A 328 -8.37 17.14 -11.65
C PHE A 328 -9.69 17.92 -11.51
N GLY A 329 -9.73 18.96 -10.68
CA GLY A 329 -10.88 19.85 -10.53
C GLY A 329 -11.15 20.73 -11.77
N LYS A 330 -10.11 21.08 -12.54
CA LYS A 330 -10.24 21.92 -13.74
C LYS A 330 -10.73 21.17 -14.96
N ALA A 331 -10.48 19.89 -15.07
CA ALA A 331 -10.91 19.05 -16.21
C ALA A 331 -12.42 18.79 -16.25
N LYS A 332 -13.18 19.22 -15.24
CA LYS A 332 -14.64 19.06 -15.12
C LYS A 332 -15.42 20.38 -15.23
N ALA A 333 -14.74 21.51 -15.38
CA ALA A 333 -15.34 22.80 -15.62
C ALA A 333 -15.28 23.16 -17.12
#